data_080493ee3e5c957d2c32402ee47df444
#
_entry.id   080493ee3e5c957d2c32402ee47df444
#
_cell.length_a   1.000
_cell.length_b   1.000
_cell.length_c   1.000
_cell.angle_alpha   90.00
_cell.angle_beta   90.00
_cell.angle_gamma   90.00
#
_symmetry.space_group_name_H-M   'P 1'
#
loop_
_entity.id
_entity.type
_entity.pdbx_description
1 polymer ?
#
loop_
_entity_poly.entity_id
_entity_poly.type
_entity_poly.pdbx_seq_one_letter_code
_entity_poly.pdbx_strand_id
1 'polypeptide(L)'
;NRWRVHQTVSVVCPKEANAEALKILNAGVDSLGFCIAKEGFMAGDIDQLLAGIEIPAVEITFCGMKTANMADLVIAKLEKEGTASEAHVAFSIDPLVKGLSQKGDFCSPNGEKCFAKIASLIEKTREYKHIRIVTVSAGIFSNAGSTIVEELAFALSAGNDYIARLTDAGVDAELAARKLRFSFSVTSNYFLEIAKFRAARMLWANIVKGYNPSKNCACKMHIHARTADWNQTVYDPYVNMLRGTTEAMSATIAGVHSLEVTPFDAAFEDPTEFSKRIARNVELLLKHESHFDQVVDPAGGSYYIENLTQSIAAEAWKLFLELEEKGGYVAAFESGYVVERVDASAAAKDKSVAQRRITLLGANQYPNFTEVASDAVTEAAVTRRKKAGVLNPY
;
A
#
# COMPACT_ATOMS: atom_id res chain seq x y z
N ASN A 1 15.59 12.65 -2.42
CA ASN A 1 14.32 11.97 -2.22
C ASN A 1 13.91 11.25 -3.52
N ARG A 2 14.43 10.02 -3.76
CA ARG A 2 14.12 9.27 -4.97
C ARG A 2 13.12 8.17 -4.62
N TRP A 3 11.84 8.35 -4.97
CA TRP A 3 10.88 7.25 -4.95
C TRP A 3 11.11 6.34 -6.16
N ARG A 4 10.66 5.10 -6.03
CA ARG A 4 10.62 4.14 -7.12
C ARG A 4 9.26 4.20 -7.83
N VAL A 5 9.30 4.26 -9.16
CA VAL A 5 8.11 4.23 -10.03
C VAL A 5 7.61 2.80 -10.06
N HIS A 6 6.44 2.55 -9.47
CA HIS A 6 5.89 1.20 -9.31
C HIS A 6 4.80 0.90 -10.32
N GLN A 7 4.83 -0.29 -10.88
CA GLN A 7 3.72 -0.81 -11.68
C GLN A 7 3.49 -2.29 -11.39
N THR A 8 2.23 -2.66 -11.14
CA THR A 8 1.82 -4.04 -10.87
C THR A 8 1.48 -4.78 -12.15
N VAL A 9 1.97 -6.02 -12.27
CA VAL A 9 1.67 -6.98 -13.33
C VAL A 9 0.90 -8.15 -12.75
N SER A 10 -0.22 -8.53 -13.37
CA SER A 10 -0.97 -9.74 -13.00
C SER A 10 -0.28 -10.98 -13.56
N VAL A 11 -0.04 -11.99 -12.71
CA VAL A 11 0.68 -13.20 -13.08
C VAL A 11 -0.28 -14.37 -13.16
N VAL A 12 -0.81 -14.62 -14.33
CA VAL A 12 -1.54 -15.84 -14.69
C VAL A 12 -0.58 -16.83 -15.36
N CYS A 13 0.25 -16.35 -16.29
CA CYS A 13 1.32 -17.10 -16.96
C CYS A 13 2.67 -16.42 -16.67
N PRO A 14 3.64 -17.10 -16.04
CA PRO A 14 4.94 -16.51 -15.70
C PRO A 14 5.70 -15.93 -16.90
N LYS A 15 5.64 -16.61 -18.07
CA LYS A 15 6.34 -16.17 -19.27
C LYS A 15 5.76 -14.87 -19.85
N GLU A 16 4.42 -14.73 -19.86
CA GLU A 16 3.75 -13.53 -20.37
C GLU A 16 3.95 -12.36 -19.40
N ALA A 17 3.84 -12.63 -18.10
CA ALA A 17 4.11 -11.62 -17.07
C ALA A 17 5.56 -11.13 -17.08
N ASN A 18 6.53 -12.01 -17.34
CA ASN A 18 7.93 -11.63 -17.54
C ASN A 18 8.10 -10.71 -18.76
N ALA A 19 7.49 -11.07 -19.90
CA ALA A 19 7.56 -10.25 -21.11
C ALA A 19 6.95 -8.84 -20.88
N GLU A 20 5.81 -8.75 -20.17
CA GLU A 20 5.22 -7.47 -19.77
C GLU A 20 6.16 -6.72 -18.81
N ALA A 21 6.72 -7.39 -17.80
CA ALA A 21 7.65 -6.80 -16.86
C ALA A 21 8.89 -6.19 -17.54
N LEU A 22 9.53 -6.91 -18.45
CA LEU A 22 10.67 -6.41 -19.21
C LEU A 22 10.30 -5.19 -20.09
N LYS A 23 9.12 -5.19 -20.69
CA LYS A 23 8.60 -4.07 -21.47
C LYS A 23 8.42 -2.81 -20.62
N ILE A 24 7.83 -2.94 -19.42
CA ILE A 24 7.60 -1.78 -18.54
C ILE A 24 8.87 -1.28 -17.85
N LEU A 25 9.83 -2.15 -17.54
CA LEU A 25 11.16 -1.76 -17.07
C LEU A 25 11.89 -0.90 -18.12
N ASN A 26 11.87 -1.32 -19.39
CA ASN A 26 12.42 -0.53 -20.49
C ASN A 26 11.66 0.80 -20.71
N ALA A 27 10.46 0.94 -20.17
CA ALA A 27 9.66 2.16 -20.21
C ALA A 27 9.81 3.04 -18.95
N GLY A 28 10.83 2.81 -18.10
CA GLY A 28 11.22 3.68 -17.00
C GLY A 28 10.68 3.28 -15.62
N VAL A 29 10.02 2.14 -15.48
CA VAL A 29 9.65 1.57 -14.17
C VAL A 29 10.91 1.04 -13.49
N ASP A 30 11.07 1.28 -12.20
CA ASP A 30 12.17 0.79 -11.37
C ASP A 30 11.68 0.03 -10.12
N SER A 31 10.37 -0.24 -10.04
CA SER A 31 9.71 -1.09 -9.05
C SER A 31 8.59 -1.93 -9.68
N LEU A 32 8.67 -3.25 -9.59
CA LEU A 32 7.70 -4.18 -10.15
C LEU A 32 6.82 -4.79 -9.06
N GLY A 33 5.51 -4.83 -9.28
CA GLY A 33 4.58 -5.66 -8.50
C GLY A 33 4.20 -6.91 -9.28
N PHE A 34 4.40 -8.10 -8.74
CA PHE A 34 3.86 -9.33 -9.30
C PHE A 34 2.68 -9.80 -8.46
N CYS A 35 1.46 -9.63 -8.97
CA CYS A 35 0.25 -10.10 -8.33
C CYS A 35 -0.10 -11.50 -8.82
N ILE A 36 0.17 -12.51 -8.01
CA ILE A 36 0.05 -13.92 -8.37
C ILE A 36 -1.42 -14.35 -8.29
N ALA A 37 -1.98 -14.69 -9.45
CA ALA A 37 -3.34 -15.23 -9.59
C ALA A 37 -3.34 -16.75 -9.84
N LYS A 38 -2.17 -17.35 -10.13
CA LYS A 38 -2.02 -18.77 -10.41
C LYS A 38 -1.82 -19.56 -9.11
N GLU A 39 -2.55 -20.65 -8.94
CA GLU A 39 -2.27 -21.63 -7.90
C GLU A 39 -1.09 -22.55 -8.27
N GLY A 40 -0.41 -23.12 -7.25
CA GLY A 40 0.64 -24.12 -7.47
C GLY A 40 1.91 -23.56 -8.10
N PHE A 41 2.30 -22.33 -7.74
CA PHE A 41 3.55 -21.71 -8.20
C PHE A 41 4.77 -22.52 -7.74
N MET A 42 5.69 -22.85 -8.65
CA MET A 42 6.87 -23.66 -8.40
C MET A 42 8.17 -22.88 -8.66
N ALA A 43 9.33 -23.44 -8.28
CA ALA A 43 10.63 -22.81 -8.49
C ALA A 43 10.90 -22.46 -9.97
N GLY A 44 10.52 -23.33 -10.91
CA GLY A 44 10.65 -23.06 -12.34
C GLY A 44 9.79 -21.89 -12.84
N ASP A 45 8.63 -21.64 -12.20
CA ASP A 45 7.81 -20.46 -12.51
C ASP A 45 8.49 -19.17 -12.05
N ILE A 46 9.20 -19.21 -10.90
CA ILE A 46 10.00 -18.05 -10.42
C ILE A 46 11.18 -17.79 -11.34
N ASP A 47 11.88 -18.83 -11.80
CA ASP A 47 12.99 -18.69 -12.74
C ASP A 47 12.52 -18.03 -14.05
N GLN A 48 11.36 -18.46 -14.56
CA GLN A 48 10.78 -17.91 -15.76
C GLN A 48 10.27 -16.46 -15.56
N LEU A 49 9.64 -16.17 -14.41
CA LEU A 49 9.10 -14.86 -14.10
C LEU A 49 10.20 -13.80 -13.95
N LEU A 50 11.34 -14.16 -13.38
CA LEU A 50 12.45 -13.25 -13.11
C LEU A 50 13.54 -13.27 -14.18
N ALA A 51 13.37 -14.05 -15.25
CA ALA A 51 14.36 -14.16 -16.32
C ALA A 51 14.67 -12.79 -16.94
N GLY A 52 15.96 -12.44 -17.03
CA GLY A 52 16.41 -11.18 -17.64
C GLY A 52 16.14 -9.91 -16.83
N ILE A 53 15.59 -10.01 -15.61
CA ILE A 53 15.41 -8.87 -14.70
C ILE A 53 16.69 -8.70 -13.86
N GLU A 54 17.27 -7.50 -13.89
CA GLU A 54 18.43 -7.12 -13.08
C GLU A 54 17.98 -6.86 -11.63
N ILE A 55 17.94 -7.91 -10.80
CA ILE A 55 17.35 -7.90 -9.46
C ILE A 55 17.93 -6.82 -8.53
N PRO A 56 19.26 -6.54 -8.50
CA PRO A 56 19.81 -5.47 -7.66
C PRO A 56 19.35 -4.06 -8.05
N ALA A 57 18.97 -3.85 -9.32
CA ALA A 57 18.56 -2.54 -9.83
C ALA A 57 17.06 -2.27 -9.64
N VAL A 58 16.23 -3.31 -9.52
CA VAL A 58 14.78 -3.22 -9.50
C VAL A 58 14.22 -3.61 -8.14
N GLU A 59 13.29 -2.82 -7.59
CA GLU A 59 12.49 -3.29 -6.45
C GLU A 59 11.42 -4.25 -6.94
N ILE A 60 11.25 -5.40 -6.28
CA ILE A 60 10.25 -6.39 -6.66
C ILE A 60 9.31 -6.63 -5.48
N THR A 61 8.00 -6.48 -5.72
CA THR A 61 6.97 -6.79 -4.74
C THR A 61 6.17 -8.00 -5.21
N PHE A 62 6.02 -8.99 -4.35
CA PHE A 62 5.14 -10.13 -4.60
C PHE A 62 3.86 -10.02 -3.78
N CYS A 63 2.71 -10.17 -4.44
CA CYS A 63 1.38 -10.15 -3.82
C CYS A 63 0.48 -11.25 -4.41
N GLY A 64 -0.69 -11.46 -3.81
CA GLY A 64 -1.67 -12.45 -4.26
C GLY A 64 -1.72 -13.70 -3.39
N MET A 65 -2.18 -14.82 -3.98
CA MET A 65 -2.45 -16.06 -3.25
C MET A 65 -1.14 -16.73 -2.79
N LYS A 66 -1.16 -17.26 -1.55
CA LYS A 66 -0.05 -18.07 -0.98
C LYS A 66 1.32 -17.39 -1.02
N THR A 67 1.35 -16.05 -0.90
CA THR A 67 2.60 -15.25 -0.96
C THR A 67 3.67 -15.74 0.02
N ALA A 68 3.29 -16.27 1.20
CA ALA A 68 4.24 -16.81 2.18
C ALA A 68 5.00 -18.07 1.68
N ASN A 69 4.36 -18.91 0.87
CA ASN A 69 5.02 -20.08 0.28
C ASN A 69 5.94 -19.67 -0.89
N MET A 70 5.50 -18.67 -1.65
CA MET A 70 6.31 -18.12 -2.73
C MET A 70 7.57 -17.40 -2.19
N ALA A 71 7.49 -16.79 -1.02
CA ALA A 71 8.63 -16.14 -0.40
C ALA A 71 9.83 -17.09 -0.22
N ASP A 72 9.59 -18.37 0.17
CA ASP A 72 10.67 -19.36 0.26
C ASP A 72 11.35 -19.60 -1.08
N LEU A 73 10.57 -19.73 -2.16
CA LEU A 73 11.08 -20.00 -3.50
C LEU A 73 11.92 -18.83 -4.02
N VAL A 74 11.42 -17.62 -3.83
CA VAL A 74 12.13 -16.38 -4.23
C VAL A 74 13.42 -16.24 -3.44
N ILE A 75 13.39 -16.37 -2.11
CA ILE A 75 14.58 -16.25 -1.27
C ILE A 75 15.61 -17.30 -1.65
N ALA A 76 15.19 -18.57 -1.85
CA ALA A 76 16.09 -19.65 -2.26
C ALA A 76 16.77 -19.37 -3.62
N LYS A 77 16.04 -18.77 -4.58
CA LYS A 77 16.60 -18.34 -5.86
C LYS A 77 17.65 -17.25 -5.67
N LEU A 78 17.34 -16.20 -4.90
CA LEU A 78 18.24 -15.08 -4.63
C LEU A 78 19.54 -15.56 -3.94
N GLU A 79 19.43 -16.49 -2.99
CA GLU A 79 20.56 -17.10 -2.30
C GLU A 79 21.42 -17.94 -3.28
N LYS A 80 20.79 -18.74 -4.12
CA LYS A 80 21.46 -19.55 -5.15
C LYS A 80 22.24 -18.69 -6.16
N GLU A 81 21.69 -17.51 -6.52
CA GLU A 81 22.31 -16.58 -7.45
C GLU A 81 23.29 -15.59 -6.79
N GLY A 82 23.37 -15.60 -5.45
CA GLY A 82 24.24 -14.69 -4.69
C GLY A 82 23.79 -13.24 -4.68
N THR A 83 22.55 -12.94 -5.09
CA THR A 83 22.00 -11.59 -5.21
C THR A 83 21.19 -11.13 -3.99
N ALA A 84 20.95 -12.01 -3.01
CA ALA A 84 20.08 -11.78 -1.86
C ALA A 84 20.47 -10.56 -1.01
N SER A 85 21.76 -10.23 -0.89
CA SER A 85 22.26 -9.08 -0.10
C SER A 85 21.94 -7.74 -0.73
N GLU A 86 21.82 -7.67 -2.06
CA GLU A 86 21.57 -6.45 -2.84
C GLU A 86 20.12 -6.34 -3.30
N ALA A 87 19.36 -7.45 -3.25
CA ALA A 87 17.99 -7.51 -3.71
C ALA A 87 17.05 -6.65 -2.89
N HIS A 88 16.26 -5.82 -3.56
CA HIS A 88 15.16 -5.04 -2.99
C HIS A 88 13.85 -5.78 -3.22
N VAL A 89 13.41 -6.58 -2.23
CA VAL A 89 12.21 -7.41 -2.37
C VAL A 89 11.24 -7.18 -1.22
N ALA A 90 9.96 -7.11 -1.54
CA ALA A 90 8.89 -7.05 -0.56
C ALA A 90 7.82 -8.11 -0.83
N PHE A 91 7.31 -8.70 0.24
CA PHE A 91 6.20 -9.63 0.17
C PHE A 91 4.97 -9.01 0.84
N SER A 92 3.83 -9.06 0.15
CA SER A 92 2.55 -8.60 0.70
C SER A 92 1.90 -9.71 1.53
N ILE A 93 2.62 -10.17 2.56
CA ILE A 93 2.09 -11.10 3.56
C ILE A 93 1.42 -10.26 4.65
N ASP A 94 0.10 -10.35 4.78
CA ASP A 94 -0.67 -9.52 5.71
C ASP A 94 -1.88 -10.28 6.28
N PRO A 95 -1.65 -11.20 7.23
CA PRO A 95 -2.75 -11.90 7.89
C PRO A 95 -3.60 -11.02 8.81
N LEU A 96 -3.07 -9.91 9.34
CA LEU A 96 -3.81 -9.08 10.28
C LEU A 96 -4.78 -8.13 9.57
N VAL A 97 -4.34 -7.29 8.66
CA VAL A 97 -5.23 -6.33 8.00
C VAL A 97 -5.98 -6.99 6.85
N LYS A 98 -5.24 -7.50 5.86
CA LYS A 98 -5.83 -8.10 4.66
C LYS A 98 -6.51 -9.43 4.94
N GLY A 99 -5.95 -10.24 5.84
CA GLY A 99 -6.52 -11.54 6.21
C GLY A 99 -7.84 -11.43 6.95
N LEU A 100 -8.00 -10.46 7.86
CA LEU A 100 -9.25 -10.22 8.58
C LEU A 100 -10.30 -9.55 7.69
N SER A 101 -9.90 -8.59 6.86
CA SER A 101 -10.84 -7.80 6.04
C SER A 101 -11.30 -8.51 4.76
N GLN A 102 -10.57 -9.50 4.30
CA GLN A 102 -10.87 -10.24 3.07
C GLN A 102 -10.88 -11.74 3.40
N LYS A 103 -12.05 -12.39 3.38
CA LYS A 103 -12.13 -13.85 3.48
C LYS A 103 -11.34 -14.49 2.32
N GLY A 104 -10.12 -14.85 2.55
CA GLY A 104 -9.24 -15.46 1.59
C GLY A 104 -8.32 -16.50 2.23
N ASP A 105 -7.48 -17.16 1.43
CA ASP A 105 -6.50 -18.20 1.84
C ASP A 105 -5.39 -17.70 2.78
N PHE A 106 -5.63 -16.60 3.50
CA PHE A 106 -4.71 -16.13 4.52
C PHE A 106 -4.86 -17.01 5.76
N CYS A 107 -3.74 -17.29 6.41
CA CYS A 107 -3.76 -17.94 7.71
C CYS A 107 -4.72 -17.20 8.64
N SER A 108 -5.48 -17.94 9.45
CA SER A 108 -6.23 -17.32 10.55
C SER A 108 -5.31 -16.35 11.30
N PRO A 109 -5.75 -15.13 11.61
CA PRO A 109 -4.94 -14.14 12.32
C PRO A 109 -4.47 -14.64 13.70
N ASN A 110 -5.20 -15.58 14.28
CA ASN A 110 -4.84 -16.26 15.52
C ASN A 110 -4.10 -17.59 15.29
N GLY A 111 -3.73 -17.91 14.02
CA GLY A 111 -3.04 -19.16 13.69
C GLY A 111 -1.54 -19.10 14.03
N GLU A 112 -1.12 -19.81 15.08
CA GLU A 112 0.30 -19.96 15.45
C GLU A 112 1.19 -20.36 14.26
N LYS A 113 0.68 -21.23 13.38
CA LYS A 113 1.38 -21.67 12.17
C LYS A 113 1.73 -20.56 11.19
N CYS A 114 0.87 -19.54 11.09
CA CYS A 114 1.11 -18.39 10.20
C CYS A 114 2.25 -17.51 10.71
N PHE A 115 2.19 -17.16 12.00
CA PHE A 115 3.24 -16.34 12.61
C PHE A 115 4.56 -17.10 12.71
N ALA A 116 4.55 -18.40 12.99
CA ALA A 116 5.74 -19.24 12.93
C ALA A 116 6.38 -19.24 11.53
N LYS A 117 5.57 -19.29 10.47
CA LYS A 117 6.06 -19.19 9.09
C LYS A 117 6.68 -17.82 8.79
N ILE A 118 6.00 -16.74 9.17
CA ILE A 118 6.51 -15.37 9.00
C ILE A 118 7.81 -15.19 9.80
N ALA A 119 7.87 -15.65 11.05
CA ALA A 119 9.06 -15.61 11.89
C ALA A 119 10.23 -16.35 11.23
N SER A 120 10.00 -17.56 10.70
CA SER A 120 11.01 -18.33 9.97
C SER A 120 11.55 -17.57 8.75
N LEU A 121 10.68 -16.91 7.97
CA LEU A 121 11.08 -16.09 6.81
C LEU A 121 11.91 -14.87 7.22
N ILE A 122 11.52 -14.21 8.34
CA ILE A 122 12.23 -13.07 8.90
C ILE A 122 13.63 -13.49 9.36
N GLU A 123 13.75 -14.61 10.08
CA GLU A 123 15.02 -15.12 10.54
C GLU A 123 15.93 -15.53 9.36
N LYS A 124 15.39 -16.23 8.37
CA LYS A 124 16.11 -16.60 7.15
C LYS A 124 16.68 -15.38 6.41
N THR A 125 15.96 -14.25 6.45
CA THR A 125 16.36 -13.02 5.76
C THR A 125 17.03 -11.99 6.69
N ARG A 126 17.45 -12.37 7.91
CA ARG A 126 18.00 -11.47 8.93
C ARG A 126 19.08 -10.53 8.39
N GLU A 127 20.01 -11.06 7.61
CA GLU A 127 21.16 -10.32 7.06
C GLU A 127 20.80 -9.47 5.83
N TYR A 128 19.66 -9.72 5.17
CA TYR A 128 19.26 -9.04 3.94
C TYR A 128 18.49 -7.74 4.27
N LYS A 129 19.17 -6.61 4.19
CA LYS A 129 18.67 -5.30 4.63
C LYS A 129 17.42 -4.82 3.89
N HIS A 130 17.29 -5.18 2.62
CA HIS A 130 16.27 -4.66 1.72
C HIS A 130 15.14 -5.64 1.41
N ILE A 131 15.13 -6.81 2.05
CA ILE A 131 14.02 -7.77 1.97
C ILE A 131 13.01 -7.47 3.08
N ARG A 132 11.75 -7.23 2.71
CA ARG A 132 10.60 -7.00 3.59
C ARG A 132 9.64 -8.17 3.50
N ILE A 133 9.23 -8.72 4.63
CA ILE A 133 8.41 -9.94 4.69
C ILE A 133 6.93 -9.60 4.87
N VAL A 134 6.62 -8.61 5.68
CA VAL A 134 5.24 -8.21 5.99
C VAL A 134 4.94 -6.86 5.36
N THR A 135 3.76 -6.73 4.75
CA THR A 135 3.23 -5.45 4.30
C THR A 135 1.90 -5.17 4.99
N VAL A 136 1.85 -4.15 5.84
CA VAL A 136 0.61 -3.66 6.45
C VAL A 136 -0.20 -2.92 5.40
N SER A 137 -1.34 -3.47 5.00
CA SER A 137 -2.16 -2.99 3.87
C SER A 137 -3.14 -1.88 4.30
N ALA A 138 -2.61 -0.75 4.79
CA ALA A 138 -3.40 0.36 5.33
C ALA A 138 -4.37 0.98 4.31
N GLY A 139 -4.02 0.98 3.03
CA GLY A 139 -4.86 1.54 1.96
C GLY A 139 -6.25 0.91 1.85
N ILE A 140 -6.45 -0.29 2.40
CA ILE A 140 -7.77 -0.93 2.48
C ILE A 140 -8.75 -0.06 3.26
N PHE A 141 -8.32 0.52 4.39
CA PHE A 141 -9.17 1.38 5.22
C PHE A 141 -9.59 2.65 4.47
N SER A 142 -8.65 3.31 3.83
CA SER A 142 -8.91 4.52 3.04
C SER A 142 -9.90 4.25 1.89
N ASN A 143 -9.69 3.15 1.15
CA ASN A 143 -10.58 2.76 0.05
C ASN A 143 -11.97 2.30 0.54
N ALA A 144 -12.08 1.84 1.79
CA ALA A 144 -13.36 1.57 2.45
C ALA A 144 -14.08 2.84 2.95
N GLY A 145 -13.41 3.99 2.94
CA GLY A 145 -14.00 5.28 3.30
C GLY A 145 -13.54 5.85 4.65
N SER A 146 -12.51 5.26 5.29
CA SER A 146 -11.95 5.81 6.53
C SER A 146 -11.37 7.21 6.34
N THR A 147 -11.23 7.95 7.43
CA THR A 147 -10.46 9.20 7.47
C THR A 147 -8.96 8.93 7.44
N ILE A 148 -8.16 9.96 7.16
CA ILE A 148 -6.69 9.91 7.21
C ILE A 148 -6.19 9.50 8.61
N VAL A 149 -6.85 9.99 9.67
CA VAL A 149 -6.53 9.67 11.06
C VAL A 149 -6.78 8.19 11.36
N GLU A 150 -7.91 7.65 10.91
CA GLU A 150 -8.28 6.25 11.08
C GLU A 150 -7.36 5.32 10.30
N GLU A 151 -7.09 5.60 9.02
CA GLU A 151 -6.12 4.84 8.22
C GLU A 151 -4.77 4.74 8.94
N LEU A 152 -4.28 5.89 9.44
CA LEU A 152 -3.00 5.95 10.13
C LEU A 152 -3.01 5.18 11.46
N ALA A 153 -4.01 5.40 12.32
CA ALA A 153 -4.09 4.75 13.62
C ALA A 153 -4.24 3.23 13.50
N PHE A 154 -5.08 2.75 12.58
CA PHE A 154 -5.26 1.31 12.33
C PHE A 154 -3.99 0.67 11.77
N ALA A 155 -3.29 1.36 10.87
CA ALA A 155 -2.01 0.88 10.34
C ALA A 155 -0.94 0.77 11.44
N LEU A 156 -0.87 1.77 12.34
CA LEU A 156 0.10 1.78 13.43
C LEU A 156 -0.19 0.69 14.46
N SER A 157 -1.46 0.49 14.84
CA SER A 157 -1.86 -0.57 15.78
C SER A 157 -1.65 -1.96 15.17
N ALA A 158 -1.99 -2.18 13.90
CA ALA A 158 -1.67 -3.43 13.20
C ALA A 158 -0.15 -3.66 13.12
N GLY A 159 0.65 -2.62 12.85
CA GLY A 159 2.11 -2.69 12.86
C GLY A 159 2.67 -3.07 14.24
N ASN A 160 2.10 -2.50 15.32
CA ASN A 160 2.44 -2.84 16.70
C ASN A 160 2.09 -4.30 17.03
N ASP A 161 0.90 -4.77 16.64
CA ASP A 161 0.48 -6.17 16.80
C ASP A 161 1.45 -7.13 16.08
N TYR A 162 1.94 -6.76 14.90
CA TYR A 162 2.96 -7.56 14.21
C TYR A 162 4.24 -7.67 15.02
N ILE A 163 4.77 -6.55 15.55
CA ILE A 163 6.00 -6.59 16.36
C ILE A 163 5.76 -7.45 17.60
N ALA A 164 4.67 -7.23 18.35
CA ALA A 164 4.36 -7.99 19.56
C ALA A 164 4.29 -9.49 19.31
N ARG A 165 3.45 -9.92 18.35
CA ARG A 165 3.25 -11.35 18.03
C ARG A 165 4.51 -12.01 17.45
N LEU A 166 5.32 -11.30 16.68
CA LEU A 166 6.59 -11.81 16.19
C LEU A 166 7.62 -11.95 17.31
N THR A 167 7.59 -11.02 18.28
CA THR A 167 8.45 -11.12 19.48
C THR A 167 8.03 -12.31 20.34
N ASP A 168 6.74 -12.56 20.51
CA ASP A 168 6.22 -13.76 21.19
C ASP A 168 6.64 -15.04 20.47
N ALA A 169 6.77 -14.99 19.14
CA ALA A 169 7.28 -16.09 18.31
C ALA A 169 8.82 -16.20 18.31
N GLY A 170 9.52 -15.39 19.12
CA GLY A 170 10.98 -15.46 19.29
C GLY A 170 11.80 -14.59 18.34
N VAL A 171 11.18 -13.74 17.52
CA VAL A 171 11.90 -12.80 16.66
C VAL A 171 12.27 -11.55 17.46
N ASP A 172 13.49 -11.06 17.29
CA ASP A 172 13.91 -9.78 17.88
C ASP A 172 13.06 -8.62 17.36
N ALA A 173 12.56 -7.76 18.26
CA ALA A 173 11.65 -6.66 17.92
C ALA A 173 12.23 -5.66 16.91
N GLU A 174 13.56 -5.38 17.01
CA GLU A 174 14.27 -4.53 16.04
C GLU A 174 14.26 -5.17 14.65
N LEU A 175 14.49 -6.49 14.58
CA LEU A 175 14.44 -7.22 13.33
C LEU A 175 13.02 -7.26 12.75
N ALA A 176 12.03 -7.54 13.59
CA ALA A 176 10.62 -7.51 13.20
C ALA A 176 10.24 -6.16 12.58
N ALA A 177 10.53 -5.04 13.25
CA ALA A 177 10.26 -3.70 12.75
C ALA A 177 10.93 -3.41 11.40
N ARG A 178 12.17 -3.87 11.21
CA ARG A 178 12.92 -3.70 9.95
C ARG A 178 12.36 -4.52 8.79
N LYS A 179 11.61 -5.58 9.05
CA LYS A 179 11.00 -6.46 8.04
C LYS A 179 9.56 -6.08 7.67
N LEU A 180 9.02 -5.02 8.29
CA LEU A 180 7.72 -4.46 7.94
C LEU A 180 7.84 -3.40 6.84
N ARG A 181 6.80 -3.33 5.99
CA ARG A 181 6.49 -2.27 5.05
C ARG A 181 5.04 -1.85 5.25
N PHE A 182 4.74 -0.58 5.03
CA PHE A 182 3.37 -0.07 5.07
C PHE A 182 2.94 0.34 3.66
N SER A 183 1.74 -0.05 3.28
CA SER A 183 1.12 0.32 2.01
C SER A 183 -0.09 1.21 2.30
N PHE A 184 0.01 2.50 1.98
CA PHE A 184 -1.03 3.50 2.19
C PHE A 184 -1.69 3.91 0.88
N SER A 185 -2.96 4.33 0.96
CA SER A 185 -3.59 5.08 -0.12
C SER A 185 -3.23 6.56 -0.06
N VAL A 186 -3.34 7.23 -1.20
CA VAL A 186 -3.18 8.68 -1.33
C VAL A 186 -4.44 9.25 -1.92
N THR A 187 -5.12 10.12 -1.17
CA THR A 187 -6.37 10.74 -1.59
C THR A 187 -6.15 12.14 -2.17
N SER A 188 -7.22 12.78 -2.63
CA SER A 188 -7.17 14.12 -3.23
C SER A 188 -6.89 15.27 -2.24
N ASN A 189 -6.84 15.00 -0.93
CA ASN A 189 -6.55 16.01 0.09
C ASN A 189 -5.05 16.33 0.20
N TYR A 190 -4.53 17.03 -0.77
CA TYR A 190 -3.12 17.26 -1.04
C TYR A 190 -2.23 17.53 0.19
N PHE A 191 -2.54 18.56 0.97
CA PHE A 191 -1.74 18.95 2.13
C PHE A 191 -1.91 18.00 3.32
N LEU A 192 -3.11 17.44 3.48
CA LEU A 192 -3.37 16.44 4.52
C LEU A 192 -2.60 15.15 4.25
N GLU A 193 -2.46 14.74 2.98
CA GLU A 193 -1.68 13.57 2.60
C GLU A 193 -0.19 13.77 2.88
N ILE A 194 0.37 14.94 2.57
CA ILE A 194 1.75 15.28 2.92
C ILE A 194 1.95 15.17 4.45
N ALA A 195 1.05 15.76 5.21
CA ALA A 195 1.10 15.75 6.68
C ALA A 195 0.90 14.34 7.26
N LYS A 196 0.02 13.51 6.66
CA LYS A 196 -0.19 12.10 7.04
C LYS A 196 1.11 11.31 7.03
N PHE A 197 1.86 11.35 5.94
CA PHE A 197 3.11 10.59 5.81
C PHE A 197 4.21 11.10 6.75
N ARG A 198 4.22 12.39 7.06
CA ARG A 198 5.13 12.97 8.07
C ARG A 198 4.75 12.47 9.47
N ALA A 199 3.47 12.55 9.85
CA ALA A 199 2.95 12.03 11.11
C ALA A 199 3.19 10.52 11.24
N ALA A 200 2.96 9.74 10.17
CA ALA A 200 3.18 8.30 10.14
C ALA A 200 4.60 7.91 10.56
N ARG A 201 5.62 8.58 9.99
CA ARG A 201 7.02 8.30 10.33
C ARG A 201 7.36 8.65 11.78
N MET A 202 6.82 9.78 12.26
CA MET A 202 7.05 10.24 13.63
C MET A 202 6.43 9.27 14.65
N LEU A 203 5.18 8.90 14.45
CA LEU A 203 4.46 8.00 15.36
C LEU A 203 5.03 6.58 15.32
N TRP A 204 5.34 6.06 14.14
CA TRP A 204 5.99 4.75 14.02
C TRP A 204 7.34 4.70 14.72
N ALA A 205 8.14 5.75 14.56
CA ALA A 205 9.42 5.83 15.26
C ALA A 205 9.25 5.81 16.79
N ASN A 206 8.20 6.44 17.32
CA ASN A 206 7.89 6.41 18.75
C ASN A 206 7.46 5.02 19.22
N ILE A 207 6.60 4.32 18.44
CA ILE A 207 6.19 2.94 18.75
C ILE A 207 7.42 2.03 18.79
N VAL A 208 8.24 2.03 17.75
CA VAL A 208 9.44 1.16 17.69
C VAL A 208 10.44 1.49 18.80
N LYS A 209 10.61 2.77 19.16
CA LYS A 209 11.46 3.17 20.30
C LYS A 209 10.99 2.55 21.64
N GLY A 210 9.69 2.30 21.79
CA GLY A 210 9.14 1.61 22.97
C GLY A 210 9.70 0.20 23.17
N TYR A 211 10.17 -0.45 22.09
CA TYR A 211 10.84 -1.76 22.14
C TYR A 211 12.36 -1.68 22.36
N ASN A 212 12.92 -0.48 22.63
CA ASN A 212 14.34 -0.24 22.90
C ASN A 212 15.30 -0.84 21.85
N PRO A 213 15.14 -0.51 20.54
CA PRO A 213 16.01 -1.05 19.51
C PRO A 213 17.46 -0.56 19.69
N SER A 214 18.43 -1.41 19.37
CA SER A 214 19.86 -1.08 19.44
C SER A 214 20.27 -0.06 18.36
N LYS A 215 19.54 -0.01 17.24
CA LYS A 215 19.84 0.83 16.08
C LYS A 215 18.66 1.71 15.70
N ASN A 216 18.87 3.01 15.58
CA ASN A 216 17.87 3.97 15.14
C ASN A 216 17.29 3.69 13.73
N CYS A 217 17.98 2.93 12.90
CA CYS A 217 17.46 2.56 11.57
C CYS A 217 16.23 1.65 11.65
N ALA A 218 16.00 0.94 12.74
CA ALA A 218 14.80 0.14 12.96
C ALA A 218 13.53 1.00 13.09
N CYS A 219 13.68 2.24 13.56
CA CYS A 219 12.57 3.18 13.70
C CYS A 219 12.08 3.78 12.36
N LYS A 220 12.77 3.50 11.25
CA LYS A 220 12.40 4.04 9.93
C LYS A 220 11.23 3.26 9.36
N MET A 221 10.12 3.95 9.09
CA MET A 221 8.98 3.38 8.39
C MET A 221 9.27 3.27 6.89
N HIS A 222 9.12 2.07 6.33
CA HIS A 222 9.19 1.87 4.87
C HIS A 222 7.80 2.00 4.28
N ILE A 223 7.59 2.95 3.36
CA ILE A 223 6.27 3.33 2.85
C ILE A 223 6.20 3.06 1.34
N HIS A 224 5.24 2.24 0.95
CA HIS A 224 4.70 2.18 -0.39
C HIS A 224 3.40 2.97 -0.42
N ALA A 225 3.16 3.73 -1.48
CA ALA A 225 1.91 4.47 -1.65
C ALA A 225 1.25 4.10 -2.98
N ARG A 226 -0.09 4.12 -2.99
CA ARG A 226 -0.89 4.00 -4.20
C ARG A 226 -1.97 5.06 -4.19
N THR A 227 -2.25 5.68 -5.33
CA THR A 227 -3.37 6.62 -5.44
C THR A 227 -4.70 5.92 -5.15
N ALA A 228 -5.59 6.59 -4.43
CA ALA A 228 -6.80 5.99 -3.87
C ALA A 228 -7.82 5.63 -4.96
N ASP A 229 -8.53 4.50 -4.74
CA ASP A 229 -9.63 4.10 -5.63
C ASP A 229 -10.94 4.82 -5.24
N TRP A 230 -11.06 5.32 -3.99
CA TRP A 230 -12.30 5.87 -3.45
C TRP A 230 -12.83 7.08 -4.22
N ASN A 231 -11.96 7.96 -4.69
CA ASN A 231 -12.29 9.21 -5.38
C ASN A 231 -12.28 9.09 -6.92
N GLN A 232 -12.06 7.89 -7.46
CA GLN A 232 -12.17 7.62 -8.89
C GLN A 232 -13.64 7.65 -9.31
N THR A 233 -13.91 8.28 -10.45
CA THR A 233 -15.27 8.43 -11.00
C THR A 233 -15.42 7.67 -12.31
N VAL A 234 -16.65 7.20 -12.56
CA VAL A 234 -17.06 6.57 -13.84
C VAL A 234 -17.35 7.64 -14.89
N TYR A 235 -18.02 8.72 -14.46
CA TYR A 235 -18.28 9.88 -15.29
C TYR A 235 -17.06 10.76 -15.41
N ASP A 236 -16.84 11.32 -16.59
CA ASP A 236 -15.68 12.12 -16.95
C ASP A 236 -14.34 11.43 -16.54
N PRO A 237 -14.09 10.20 -17.05
CA PRO A 237 -13.03 9.33 -16.56
C PRO A 237 -11.62 9.92 -16.75
N TYR A 238 -11.45 10.80 -17.75
CA TYR A 238 -10.16 11.45 -17.98
C TYR A 238 -9.77 12.42 -16.85
N VAL A 239 -10.73 12.92 -16.05
CA VAL A 239 -10.45 13.71 -14.85
C VAL A 239 -9.73 12.86 -13.80
N ASN A 240 -9.86 11.53 -13.82
CA ASN A 240 -9.10 10.65 -12.94
C ASN A 240 -7.58 10.75 -13.16
N MET A 241 -7.13 11.07 -14.40
CA MET A 241 -5.70 11.34 -14.65
C MET A 241 -5.21 12.56 -13.86
N LEU A 242 -6.02 13.62 -13.82
CA LEU A 242 -5.70 14.85 -13.09
C LEU A 242 -5.67 14.59 -11.58
N ARG A 243 -6.64 13.82 -11.07
CA ARG A 243 -6.65 13.39 -9.65
C ARG A 243 -5.39 12.60 -9.32
N GLY A 244 -5.08 11.55 -10.08
CA GLY A 244 -3.88 10.74 -9.90
C GLY A 244 -2.60 11.56 -9.95
N THR A 245 -2.55 12.63 -10.77
CA THR A 245 -1.38 13.52 -10.83
C THR A 245 -1.21 14.28 -9.51
N THR A 246 -2.25 14.92 -8.99
CA THR A 246 -2.16 15.70 -7.73
C THR A 246 -1.90 14.79 -6.51
N GLU A 247 -2.46 13.60 -6.49
CA GLU A 247 -2.20 12.57 -5.49
C GLU A 247 -0.74 12.09 -5.53
N ALA A 248 -0.22 11.79 -6.73
CA ALA A 248 1.18 11.43 -6.93
C ALA A 248 2.13 12.56 -6.48
N MET A 249 1.79 13.82 -6.74
CA MET A 249 2.56 14.97 -6.26
C MET A 249 2.63 15.00 -4.73
N SER A 250 1.52 14.81 -4.02
CA SER A 250 1.51 14.83 -2.56
C SER A 250 2.34 13.69 -1.96
N ALA A 251 2.24 12.48 -2.53
CA ALA A 251 3.01 11.31 -2.10
C ALA A 251 4.53 11.51 -2.31
N THR A 252 4.93 12.04 -3.47
CA THR A 252 6.34 12.25 -3.80
C THR A 252 6.97 13.35 -2.96
N ILE A 253 6.26 14.47 -2.73
CA ILE A 253 6.67 15.54 -1.82
C ILE A 253 6.82 15.00 -0.38
N ALA A 254 5.90 14.17 0.05
CA ALA A 254 5.96 13.53 1.36
C ALA A 254 7.07 12.46 1.48
N GLY A 255 7.75 12.11 0.39
CA GLY A 255 8.93 11.26 0.40
C GLY A 255 8.64 9.77 0.62
N VAL A 256 7.62 9.22 -0.03
CA VAL A 256 7.37 7.77 -0.05
C VAL A 256 8.51 7.01 -0.75
N HIS A 257 8.68 5.73 -0.47
CA HIS A 257 9.78 4.92 -1.03
C HIS A 257 9.44 4.38 -2.42
N SER A 258 8.18 4.00 -2.65
CA SER A 258 7.66 3.63 -3.96
C SER A 258 6.23 4.12 -4.10
N LEU A 259 5.82 4.41 -5.33
CA LEU A 259 4.51 4.93 -5.66
C LEU A 259 3.92 4.16 -6.84
N GLU A 260 2.63 3.88 -6.78
CA GLU A 260 1.84 3.36 -7.89
C GLU A 260 0.67 4.30 -8.17
N VAL A 261 0.58 4.81 -9.37
CA VAL A 261 -0.57 5.61 -9.83
C VAL A 261 -1.62 4.68 -10.44
N THR A 262 -2.84 4.75 -9.91
CA THR A 262 -3.97 3.98 -10.43
C THR A 262 -4.35 4.48 -11.82
N PRO A 263 -4.44 3.61 -12.85
CA PRO A 263 -4.91 3.99 -14.17
C PRO A 263 -6.32 4.57 -14.14
N PHE A 264 -6.60 5.57 -14.97
CA PHE A 264 -7.85 6.34 -14.95
C PHE A 264 -9.11 5.53 -15.24
N ASP A 265 -8.98 4.40 -15.94
CA ASP A 265 -10.05 3.48 -16.31
C ASP A 265 -10.28 2.37 -15.26
N ALA A 266 -9.40 2.24 -14.27
CA ALA A 266 -9.46 1.17 -13.27
C ALA A 266 -10.76 1.15 -12.43
N ALA A 267 -11.49 2.26 -12.36
CA ALA A 267 -12.76 2.34 -11.65
C ALA A 267 -13.88 1.50 -12.30
N PHE A 268 -13.82 1.28 -13.62
CA PHE A 268 -14.91 0.67 -14.37
C PHE A 268 -14.50 -0.45 -15.34
N GLU A 269 -13.23 -0.54 -15.74
CA GLU A 269 -12.75 -1.61 -16.63
C GLU A 269 -11.36 -2.10 -16.25
N ASP A 270 -10.88 -3.16 -16.85
CA ASP A 270 -9.51 -3.59 -16.69
C ASP A 270 -8.57 -2.61 -17.39
N PRO A 271 -7.55 -2.08 -16.70
CA PRO A 271 -6.70 -1.05 -17.25
C PRO A 271 -6.06 -1.43 -18.58
N THR A 272 -6.22 -0.53 -19.54
CA THR A 272 -5.64 -0.67 -20.88
C THR A 272 -4.13 -0.37 -20.88
N GLU A 273 -3.43 -0.78 -21.93
CA GLU A 273 -2.02 -0.40 -22.13
C GLU A 273 -1.82 1.14 -22.16
N PHE A 274 -2.81 1.84 -22.71
CA PHE A 274 -2.79 3.31 -22.79
C PHE A 274 -2.92 3.92 -21.39
N SER A 275 -3.89 3.52 -20.60
CA SER A 275 -4.11 4.06 -19.25
C SER A 275 -2.97 3.72 -18.29
N LYS A 276 -2.43 2.49 -18.34
CA LYS A 276 -1.22 2.09 -17.61
C LYS A 276 0.00 2.95 -17.99
N ARG A 277 0.15 3.26 -19.29
CA ARG A 277 1.22 4.16 -19.75
C ARG A 277 1.06 5.57 -19.20
N ILE A 278 -0.16 6.12 -19.22
CA ILE A 278 -0.41 7.47 -18.67
C ILE A 278 -0.11 7.50 -17.17
N ALA A 279 -0.60 6.52 -16.40
CA ALA A 279 -0.36 6.42 -14.97
C ALA A 279 1.15 6.41 -14.64
N ARG A 280 1.94 5.58 -15.32
CA ARG A 280 3.40 5.56 -15.21
C ARG A 280 4.05 6.90 -15.61
N ASN A 281 3.58 7.52 -16.68
CA ASN A 281 4.15 8.77 -17.17
C ASN A 281 3.91 9.94 -16.20
N VAL A 282 2.84 9.92 -15.38
CA VAL A 282 2.65 10.88 -14.28
C VAL A 282 3.88 10.86 -13.36
N GLU A 283 4.31 9.70 -12.91
CA GLU A 283 5.45 9.58 -12.00
C GLU A 283 6.79 9.96 -12.67
N LEU A 284 6.97 9.55 -13.94
CA LEU A 284 8.18 9.89 -14.71
C LEU A 284 8.26 11.40 -14.96
N LEU A 285 7.15 12.07 -15.25
CA LEU A 285 7.06 13.52 -15.41
C LEU A 285 7.47 14.22 -14.10
N LEU A 286 6.91 13.80 -12.96
CA LEU A 286 7.26 14.37 -11.65
C LEU A 286 8.75 14.17 -11.31
N LYS A 287 9.34 13.05 -11.73
CA LYS A 287 10.74 12.72 -11.47
C LYS A 287 11.70 13.44 -12.40
N HIS A 288 11.44 13.44 -13.73
CA HIS A 288 12.40 13.87 -14.74
C HIS A 288 12.18 15.27 -15.29
N GLU A 289 10.94 15.78 -15.29
CA GLU A 289 10.63 17.13 -15.75
C GLU A 289 10.39 18.10 -14.59
N SER A 290 9.65 17.67 -13.56
CA SER A 290 9.35 18.51 -12.39
C SER A 290 10.42 18.43 -11.28
N HIS A 291 11.35 17.49 -11.37
CA HIS A 291 12.51 17.32 -10.48
C HIS A 291 12.18 17.20 -8.99
N PHE A 292 11.05 16.57 -8.65
CA PHE A 292 10.63 16.37 -7.25
C PHE A 292 11.57 15.44 -6.46
N ASP A 293 12.39 14.67 -7.15
CA ASP A 293 13.41 13.79 -6.56
C ASP A 293 14.66 14.52 -6.05
N GLN A 294 14.85 15.80 -6.43
CA GLN A 294 16.06 16.57 -6.11
C GLN A 294 16.06 17.15 -4.69
N VAL A 295 14.89 17.20 -4.02
CA VAL A 295 14.72 17.79 -2.68
C VAL A 295 14.20 16.78 -1.70
N VAL A 296 14.57 16.93 -0.42
CA VAL A 296 14.10 16.11 0.68
C VAL A 296 13.19 16.96 1.56
N ASP A 297 11.98 16.47 1.83
CA ASP A 297 10.98 17.13 2.68
C ASP A 297 10.79 18.63 2.36
N PRO A 298 10.44 18.98 1.11
CA PRO A 298 10.30 20.39 0.71
C PRO A 298 9.15 21.10 1.44
N ALA A 299 8.25 20.37 2.07
CA ALA A 299 7.17 20.89 2.89
C ALA A 299 7.60 21.20 4.33
N GLY A 300 8.80 20.77 4.74
CA GLY A 300 9.35 21.02 6.07
C GLY A 300 9.53 22.52 6.35
N GLY A 301 9.12 22.95 7.55
CA GLY A 301 9.15 24.35 7.97
C GLY A 301 7.96 25.20 7.50
N SER A 302 7.07 24.66 6.67
CA SER A 302 5.78 25.31 6.40
C SER A 302 4.90 25.30 7.64
N TYR A 303 4.54 26.44 8.19
CA TYR A 303 3.67 26.53 9.38
C TYR A 303 2.38 25.72 9.23
N TYR A 304 1.78 25.74 8.05
CA TYR A 304 0.55 25.02 7.77
C TYR A 304 0.78 23.50 7.81
N ILE A 305 1.82 23.00 7.15
CA ILE A 305 2.13 21.56 7.13
C ILE A 305 2.58 21.06 8.50
N GLU A 306 3.37 21.84 9.23
CA GLU A 306 3.80 21.47 10.59
C GLU A 306 2.60 21.36 11.53
N ASN A 307 1.68 22.33 11.50
CA ASN A 307 0.45 22.29 12.32
C ASN A 307 -0.44 21.11 11.93
N LEU A 308 -0.64 20.84 10.63
CA LEU A 308 -1.40 19.66 10.18
C LEU A 308 -0.75 18.37 10.63
N THR A 309 0.57 18.26 10.49
CA THR A 309 1.33 17.07 10.92
C THR A 309 1.12 16.79 12.41
N GLN A 310 1.23 17.83 13.25
CA GLN A 310 1.03 17.69 14.70
C GLN A 310 -0.43 17.33 15.04
N SER A 311 -1.41 17.97 14.40
CA SER A 311 -2.82 17.67 14.63
C SER A 311 -3.19 16.25 14.22
N ILE A 312 -2.76 15.81 13.03
CA ILE A 312 -2.97 14.42 12.58
C ILE A 312 -2.29 13.44 13.53
N ALA A 313 -1.05 13.74 13.94
CA ALA A 313 -0.32 12.87 14.85
C ALA A 313 -1.00 12.75 16.21
N ALA A 314 -1.50 13.85 16.77
CA ALA A 314 -2.19 13.85 18.06
C ALA A 314 -3.49 13.02 18.01
N GLU A 315 -4.32 13.24 16.99
CA GLU A 315 -5.57 12.50 16.85
C GLU A 315 -5.35 11.02 16.52
N ALA A 316 -4.38 10.71 15.65
CA ALA A 316 -4.03 9.33 15.33
C ALA A 316 -3.43 8.60 16.54
N TRP A 317 -2.61 9.28 17.34
CA TRP A 317 -2.07 8.72 18.57
C TRP A 317 -3.14 8.42 19.60
N LYS A 318 -4.09 9.34 19.77
CA LYS A 318 -5.25 9.12 20.65
C LYS A 318 -6.03 7.88 20.23
N LEU A 319 -6.37 7.76 18.94
CA LEU A 319 -7.09 6.59 18.43
C LEU A 319 -6.24 5.30 18.53
N PHE A 320 -4.92 5.39 18.33
CA PHE A 320 -4.01 4.27 18.54
C PHE A 320 -4.08 3.78 20.00
N LEU A 321 -4.05 4.68 20.98
CA LEU A 321 -4.19 4.29 22.39
C LEU A 321 -5.56 3.66 22.68
N GLU A 322 -6.63 4.18 22.13
CA GLU A 322 -7.97 3.56 22.25
C GLU A 322 -8.00 2.12 21.71
N LEU A 323 -7.25 1.84 20.63
CA LEU A 323 -7.12 0.47 20.08
C LEU A 323 -6.30 -0.42 21.00
N GLU A 324 -5.18 0.08 21.53
CA GLU A 324 -4.34 -0.67 22.47
C GLU A 324 -5.10 -1.02 23.77
N GLU A 325 -5.93 -0.10 24.29
CA GLU A 325 -6.80 -0.35 25.44
C GLU A 325 -7.84 -1.45 25.17
N LYS A 326 -8.23 -1.65 23.90
CA LYS A 326 -9.11 -2.74 23.47
C LYS A 326 -8.39 -4.07 23.24
N GLY A 327 -7.09 -4.12 23.44
CA GLY A 327 -6.26 -5.31 23.21
C GLY A 327 -5.57 -5.35 21.84
N GLY A 328 -5.37 -4.19 21.21
CA GLY A 328 -4.72 -4.04 19.91
C GLY A 328 -5.67 -4.10 18.71
N TYR A 329 -5.08 -4.05 17.53
CA TYR A 329 -5.83 -4.01 16.27
C TYR A 329 -6.74 -5.23 16.06
N VAL A 330 -6.22 -6.43 16.31
CA VAL A 330 -6.97 -7.68 16.08
C VAL A 330 -8.20 -7.74 16.95
N ALA A 331 -8.07 -7.49 18.26
CA ALA A 331 -9.20 -7.52 19.18
C ALA A 331 -10.24 -6.42 18.87
N ALA A 332 -9.76 -5.22 18.49
CA ALA A 332 -10.63 -4.13 18.06
C ALA A 332 -11.37 -4.45 16.73
N PHE A 333 -10.75 -5.18 15.81
CA PHE A 333 -11.39 -5.62 14.58
C PHE A 333 -12.43 -6.73 14.85
N GLU A 334 -12.07 -7.75 15.62
CA GLU A 334 -12.95 -8.87 15.98
C GLU A 334 -14.16 -8.43 16.80
N SER A 335 -14.02 -7.38 17.62
CA SER A 335 -15.16 -6.77 18.34
C SER A 335 -16.08 -5.92 17.46
N GLY A 336 -15.74 -5.72 16.18
CA GLY A 336 -16.49 -4.86 15.26
C GLY A 336 -16.14 -3.38 15.34
N TYR A 337 -15.34 -2.92 16.31
CA TYR A 337 -15.05 -1.50 16.53
C TYR A 337 -14.42 -0.81 15.30
N VAL A 338 -13.47 -1.49 14.65
CA VAL A 338 -12.82 -0.93 13.45
C VAL A 338 -13.80 -0.78 12.29
N VAL A 339 -14.63 -1.83 12.07
CA VAL A 339 -15.62 -1.86 10.99
C VAL A 339 -16.67 -0.77 11.18
N GLU A 340 -17.29 -0.70 12.38
CA GLU A 340 -18.31 0.30 12.70
C GLU A 340 -17.80 1.73 12.52
N ARG A 341 -16.54 1.97 12.89
CA ARG A 341 -15.92 3.29 12.77
C ARG A 341 -15.66 3.68 11.32
N VAL A 342 -15.17 2.74 10.51
CA VAL A 342 -14.96 2.97 9.07
C VAL A 342 -16.28 3.17 8.33
N ASP A 343 -17.31 2.37 8.65
CA ASP A 343 -18.64 2.49 8.05
C ASP A 343 -19.28 3.84 8.39
N ALA A 344 -19.15 4.32 9.63
CA ALA A 344 -19.63 5.65 10.03
C ALA A 344 -18.92 6.76 9.25
N SER A 345 -17.61 6.67 9.07
CA SER A 345 -16.82 7.63 8.29
C SER A 345 -17.18 7.59 6.80
N ALA A 346 -17.37 6.40 6.24
CA ALA A 346 -17.81 6.21 4.86
C ALA A 346 -19.18 6.82 4.62
N ALA A 347 -20.16 6.56 5.50
CA ALA A 347 -21.49 7.13 5.41
C ALA A 347 -21.48 8.67 5.52
N ALA A 348 -20.62 9.23 6.39
CA ALA A 348 -20.45 10.68 6.50
C ALA A 348 -19.84 11.29 5.23
N LYS A 349 -18.88 10.63 4.60
CA LYS A 349 -18.30 11.03 3.30
C LYS A 349 -19.35 10.97 2.18
N ASP A 350 -20.08 9.85 2.07
CA ASP A 350 -21.12 9.68 1.05
C ASP A 350 -22.21 10.75 1.19
N LYS A 351 -22.64 11.06 2.41
CA LYS A 351 -23.56 12.17 2.69
C LYS A 351 -22.98 13.52 2.26
N SER A 352 -21.69 13.75 2.52
CA SER A 352 -21.03 15.01 2.14
C SER A 352 -20.89 15.14 0.62
N VAL A 353 -20.65 14.05 -0.10
CA VAL A 353 -20.67 14.02 -1.58
C VAL A 353 -22.07 14.28 -2.13
N ALA A 354 -23.10 13.61 -1.57
CA ALA A 354 -24.49 13.82 -1.96
C ALA A 354 -24.98 15.25 -1.73
N GLN A 355 -24.54 15.89 -0.64
CA GLN A 355 -24.82 17.27 -0.31
C GLN A 355 -23.92 18.30 -1.03
N ARG A 356 -23.02 17.85 -1.91
CA ARG A 356 -22.05 18.71 -2.62
C ARG A 356 -21.09 19.46 -1.69
N ARG A 357 -20.88 18.98 -0.45
CA ARG A 357 -19.88 19.52 0.46
C ARG A 357 -18.47 19.03 0.12
N ILE A 358 -18.39 17.81 -0.43
CA ILE A 358 -17.19 17.28 -1.08
C ILE A 358 -17.44 17.31 -2.58
N THR A 359 -16.58 18.00 -3.31
CA THR A 359 -16.65 18.08 -4.77
C THR A 359 -15.96 16.91 -5.41
N LEU A 360 -16.67 16.19 -6.29
CA LEU A 360 -16.12 15.26 -7.24
C LEU A 360 -16.36 15.86 -8.64
N LEU A 361 -15.33 16.48 -9.19
CA LEU A 361 -15.37 17.16 -10.47
C LEU A 361 -15.79 16.18 -11.58
N GLY A 362 -16.68 16.63 -12.45
CA GLY A 362 -17.25 15.77 -13.52
C GLY A 362 -18.39 14.85 -13.05
N ALA A 363 -18.55 14.65 -11.72
CA ALA A 363 -19.61 13.80 -11.16
C ALA A 363 -20.70 14.64 -10.47
N ASN A 364 -20.42 15.21 -9.27
CA ASN A 364 -21.44 15.99 -8.53
C ASN A 364 -21.33 17.50 -8.74
N GLN A 365 -20.22 17.98 -9.34
CA GLN A 365 -19.97 19.37 -9.74
C GLN A 365 -19.37 19.40 -11.15
N TYR A 366 -19.79 20.41 -11.93
CA TYR A 366 -19.31 20.63 -13.29
C TYR A 366 -19.37 19.39 -14.19
N PRO A 367 -20.53 18.67 -14.28
CA PRO A 367 -20.63 17.46 -15.07
C PRO A 367 -20.56 17.77 -16.58
N ASN A 368 -20.07 16.82 -17.34
CA ASN A 368 -20.23 16.84 -18.80
C ASN A 368 -21.65 16.42 -19.16
N PHE A 369 -22.52 17.38 -19.49
CA PHE A 369 -23.94 17.12 -19.77
C PHE A 369 -24.20 16.32 -21.04
N THR A 370 -23.19 16.12 -21.88
CA THR A 370 -23.31 15.34 -23.13
C THR A 370 -22.85 13.88 -22.97
N GLU A 371 -22.27 13.57 -21.79
CA GLU A 371 -21.77 12.22 -21.51
C GLU A 371 -22.89 11.33 -20.98
N VAL A 372 -22.95 10.11 -21.53
CA VAL A 372 -23.85 9.04 -21.06
C VAL A 372 -23.02 7.81 -20.80
N ALA A 373 -22.89 7.43 -19.53
CA ALA A 373 -22.28 6.15 -19.17
C ALA A 373 -23.22 5.00 -19.52
N SER A 374 -22.70 3.93 -20.10
CA SER A 374 -23.48 2.73 -20.36
C SER A 374 -23.80 1.99 -19.04
N ASP A 375 -24.90 1.26 -19.00
CA ASP A 375 -25.31 0.47 -17.84
C ASP A 375 -24.24 -0.55 -17.45
N ALA A 376 -23.59 -1.19 -18.44
CA ALA A 376 -22.51 -2.14 -18.22
C ALA A 376 -21.30 -1.51 -17.47
N VAL A 377 -20.93 -0.28 -17.82
CA VAL A 377 -19.86 0.47 -17.12
C VAL A 377 -20.27 0.78 -15.69
N THR A 378 -21.53 1.18 -15.48
CA THR A 378 -22.07 1.49 -14.17
C THR A 378 -22.10 0.25 -13.26
N GLU A 379 -22.52 -0.91 -13.78
CA GLU A 379 -22.54 -2.17 -13.05
C GLU A 379 -21.12 -2.65 -12.71
N ALA A 380 -20.20 -2.56 -13.66
CA ALA A 380 -18.79 -2.89 -13.44
C ALA A 380 -18.17 -2.02 -12.34
N ALA A 381 -18.43 -0.72 -12.34
CA ALA A 381 -17.96 0.22 -11.33
C ALA A 381 -18.53 -0.10 -9.95
N VAL A 382 -19.81 -0.37 -9.82
CA VAL A 382 -20.46 -0.78 -8.56
C VAL A 382 -19.87 -2.08 -8.04
N THR A 383 -19.66 -3.06 -8.93
CA THR A 383 -19.07 -4.35 -8.54
C THR A 383 -17.63 -4.18 -8.06
N ARG A 384 -16.80 -3.37 -8.74
CA ARG A 384 -15.43 -3.08 -8.34
C ARG A 384 -15.37 -2.35 -7.01
N ARG A 385 -16.22 -1.33 -6.82
CA ARG A 385 -16.31 -0.60 -5.55
C ARG A 385 -16.72 -1.50 -4.40
N LYS A 386 -17.70 -2.40 -4.59
CA LYS A 386 -18.07 -3.42 -3.59
C LYS A 386 -16.90 -4.34 -3.23
N LYS A 387 -16.07 -4.72 -4.20
CA LYS A 387 -14.90 -5.57 -3.94
C LYS A 387 -13.77 -4.82 -3.24
N ALA A 388 -13.52 -3.55 -3.60
CA ALA A 388 -12.42 -2.75 -3.08
C ALA A 388 -12.70 -2.13 -1.72
N GLY A 389 -13.98 -1.78 -1.45
CA GLY A 389 -14.40 -1.05 -0.26
C GLY A 389 -14.94 -1.90 0.87
N VAL A 390 -14.79 -3.23 0.80
CA VAL A 390 -15.36 -4.10 1.82
C VAL A 390 -14.32 -4.45 2.88
N LEU A 391 -14.41 -3.76 4.01
CA LEU A 391 -13.88 -4.27 5.29
C LEU A 391 -14.79 -5.38 5.86
N ASN A 392 -15.73 -5.84 5.06
CA ASN A 392 -16.74 -6.75 5.54
C ASN A 392 -16.27 -8.20 5.38
N PRO A 393 -16.10 -8.96 6.45
CA PRO A 393 -15.76 -10.38 6.42
C PRO A 393 -16.91 -11.30 5.96
N TYR A 394 -17.99 -10.80 5.39
CA TYR A 394 -19.18 -11.58 5.00
C TYR A 394 -19.09 -12.19 3.62
#